data_8e3e91b5bef67edb68d9ec65683043df
#
_entry.id   8e3e91b5bef67edb68d9ec65683043df
#
_cell.length_a   1.000
_cell.length_b   1.000
_cell.length_c   1.000
_cell.angle_alpha   90.00
_cell.angle_beta   90.00
_cell.angle_gamma   90.00
#
_symmetry.space_group_name_H-M   'P 1'
#
loop_
_entity.id
_entity.type
_entity.pdbx_description
1 polymer ?
#
loop_
_entity_poly.entity_id
_entity_poly.type
_entity_poly.pdbx_seq_one_letter_code
_entity_poly.pdbx_strand_id
1 'polypeptide(L)'
;MDIRTTPNPVIRWAGRVLHRLNARHPWDHNPHFHRWVLRSLPPGAARVLDVGCGRGDLVRALAGRVAQVDGIDPDPRMALVAAERCRDLDGVTIRRRALVAHAETLRAEGAGGHYDALTMIASLHHMELEPALARARDLLCPGGRLLVVTLTVPRTRLDLLWDIGNALSNPLIGLVKHPRPVRDPVPGPSIPVRDPAWSHGELRERSREILPGAVLHRREGFRSTLRWQKPI
;
A
#
# COMPACT_ATOMS: atom_id res chain seq x y z
N MET A 1 20.13 8.76 -2.21
CA MET A 1 20.75 10.08 -1.91
C MET A 1 19.64 10.98 -1.39
N ASP A 2 19.65 11.33 -0.12
CA ASP A 2 18.62 12.22 0.45
C ASP A 2 18.88 13.66 -0.06
N ILE A 3 17.93 14.22 -0.80
CA ILE A 3 18.00 15.58 -1.35
C ILE A 3 18.17 16.62 -0.22
N ARG A 4 17.78 16.29 1.01
CA ARG A 4 17.87 17.17 2.18
C ARG A 4 19.27 17.22 2.78
N THR A 5 20.07 16.20 2.61
CA THR A 5 21.42 16.04 3.19
C THR A 5 22.55 16.21 2.18
N THR A 6 22.25 16.48 0.92
CA THR A 6 23.26 16.68 -0.12
C THR A 6 24.15 17.90 0.18
N PRO A 7 25.47 17.85 -0.06
CA PRO A 7 26.38 18.98 0.12
C PRO A 7 26.11 20.13 -0.87
N ASN A 8 25.45 19.86 -1.99
CA ASN A 8 25.18 20.87 -3.03
C ASN A 8 24.09 21.86 -2.58
N PRO A 9 24.39 23.17 -2.45
CA PRO A 9 23.45 24.16 -1.93
C PRO A 9 22.25 24.40 -2.85
N VAL A 10 22.42 24.26 -4.18
CA VAL A 10 21.34 24.42 -5.17
C VAL A 10 20.34 23.29 -5.04
N ILE A 11 20.81 22.05 -4.93
CA ILE A 11 19.95 20.86 -4.77
C ILE A 11 19.19 20.95 -3.42
N ARG A 12 19.84 21.38 -2.35
CA ARG A 12 19.17 21.61 -1.06
C ARG A 12 18.10 22.71 -1.13
N TRP A 13 18.38 23.79 -1.84
CA TRP A 13 17.41 24.87 -2.05
C TRP A 13 16.20 24.37 -2.83
N ALA A 14 16.43 23.70 -3.96
CA ALA A 14 15.36 23.11 -4.77
C ALA A 14 14.53 22.10 -3.95
N GLY A 15 15.19 21.24 -3.17
CA GLY A 15 14.51 20.32 -2.25
C GLY A 15 13.63 21.03 -1.21
N ARG A 16 14.08 22.15 -0.63
CA ARG A 16 13.27 22.96 0.28
C ARG A 16 12.06 23.60 -0.41
N VAL A 17 12.23 24.10 -1.65
CA VAL A 17 11.12 24.66 -2.42
C VAL A 17 10.07 23.60 -2.73
N LEU A 18 10.48 22.43 -3.24
CA LEU A 18 9.59 21.30 -3.52
C LEU A 18 8.86 20.83 -2.23
N HIS A 19 9.58 20.75 -1.11
CA HIS A 19 8.98 20.40 0.17
C HIS A 19 7.91 21.41 0.62
N ARG A 20 8.19 22.72 0.49
CA ARG A 20 7.20 23.77 0.83
C ARG A 20 5.97 23.72 -0.07
N LEU A 21 6.14 23.44 -1.37
CA LEU A 21 5.02 23.27 -2.31
C LEU A 21 4.18 22.06 -1.96
N ASN A 22 4.82 20.92 -1.66
CA ASN A 22 4.12 19.72 -1.19
C ASN A 22 3.37 19.95 0.12
N ALA A 23 3.95 20.72 1.06
CA ALA A 23 3.29 21.04 2.33
C ALA A 23 2.07 21.94 2.16
N ARG A 24 2.06 22.82 1.13
CA ARG A 24 0.90 23.67 0.81
C ARG A 24 -0.23 22.93 0.11
N HIS A 25 0.10 21.91 -0.70
CA HIS A 25 -0.84 21.12 -1.46
C HIS A 25 -0.62 19.62 -1.17
N PRO A 26 -0.80 19.20 0.11
CA PRO A 26 -0.55 17.82 0.48
C PRO A 26 -1.58 16.93 -0.17
N TRP A 27 -1.13 15.85 -0.79
CA TRP A 27 -2.02 14.81 -1.25
C TRP A 27 -1.62 13.46 -0.66
N ASP A 28 -2.63 12.73 -0.21
CA ASP A 28 -2.40 11.41 0.33
C ASP A 28 -2.20 10.42 -0.82
N HIS A 29 -1.01 9.83 -0.86
CA HIS A 29 -0.65 8.87 -1.91
C HIS A 29 -1.44 7.57 -1.80
N ASN A 30 -1.81 7.14 -0.60
CA ASN A 30 -2.46 5.86 -0.40
C ASN A 30 -3.90 5.84 -0.95
N PRO A 31 -4.80 6.80 -0.64
CA PRO A 31 -6.13 6.88 -1.22
C PRO A 31 -6.13 7.04 -2.75
N HIS A 32 -5.04 7.60 -3.32
CA HIS A 32 -4.90 7.70 -4.77
C HIS A 32 -4.97 6.32 -5.45
N PHE A 33 -4.41 5.29 -4.83
CA PHE A 33 -4.40 3.95 -5.37
C PHE A 33 -5.66 3.13 -5.07
N HIS A 34 -6.61 3.61 -4.24
CA HIS A 34 -7.86 2.90 -3.99
C HIS A 34 -8.63 2.61 -5.28
N ARG A 35 -8.69 3.59 -6.21
CA ARG A 35 -9.36 3.38 -7.52
C ARG A 35 -8.70 2.28 -8.34
N TRP A 36 -7.36 2.18 -8.29
CA TRP A 36 -6.64 1.11 -8.97
C TRP A 36 -6.95 -0.24 -8.33
N VAL A 37 -6.97 -0.35 -7.00
CA VAL A 37 -7.36 -1.56 -6.29
C VAL A 37 -8.76 -1.99 -6.67
N LEU A 38 -9.75 -1.09 -6.54
CA LEU A 38 -11.15 -1.38 -6.83
C LEU A 38 -11.39 -1.85 -8.28
N ARG A 39 -10.66 -1.29 -9.26
CA ARG A 39 -10.72 -1.72 -10.66
C ARG A 39 -9.96 -3.01 -10.94
N SER A 40 -9.05 -3.39 -10.06
CA SER A 40 -8.21 -4.58 -10.21
C SER A 40 -8.74 -5.79 -9.46
N LEU A 41 -9.83 -5.67 -8.70
CA LEU A 41 -10.50 -6.79 -8.09
C LEU A 41 -10.92 -7.82 -9.15
N PRO A 42 -10.89 -9.13 -8.86
CA PRO A 42 -11.46 -10.11 -9.76
C PRO A 42 -12.97 -9.89 -9.93
N PRO A 43 -13.53 -10.16 -11.10
CA PRO A 43 -14.98 -10.11 -11.28
C PRO A 43 -15.69 -11.04 -10.29
N GLY A 44 -16.74 -10.53 -9.64
CA GLY A 44 -17.51 -11.31 -8.67
C GLY A 44 -16.79 -11.52 -7.32
N ALA A 45 -15.71 -10.80 -7.04
CA ALA A 45 -15.04 -10.89 -5.75
C ALA A 45 -16.04 -10.64 -4.62
N ALA A 46 -16.17 -11.62 -3.72
CA ALA A 46 -17.07 -11.57 -2.58
C ALA A 46 -16.32 -11.29 -1.27
N ARG A 47 -15.09 -11.78 -1.12
CA ARG A 47 -14.33 -11.67 0.12
C ARG A 47 -12.92 -11.13 -0.10
N VAL A 48 -12.60 -10.03 0.57
CA VAL A 48 -11.32 -9.33 0.44
C VAL A 48 -10.64 -9.18 1.80
N LEU A 49 -9.32 -9.42 1.85
CA LEU A 49 -8.47 -9.13 3.00
C LEU A 49 -7.63 -7.88 2.71
N ASP A 50 -7.70 -6.88 3.58
CA ASP A 50 -6.81 -5.72 3.58
C ASP A 50 -5.75 -5.84 4.69
N VAL A 51 -4.49 -6.02 4.30
CA VAL A 51 -3.36 -6.27 5.20
C VAL A 51 -2.60 -4.98 5.50
N GLY A 52 -2.51 -4.62 6.78
CA GLY A 52 -2.05 -3.31 7.21
C GLY A 52 -3.09 -2.25 6.87
N CYS A 53 -4.33 -2.48 7.28
CA CYS A 53 -5.47 -1.66 6.91
C CYS A 53 -5.41 -0.22 7.48
N GLY A 54 -4.46 0.05 8.38
CA GLY A 54 -4.25 1.34 8.98
C GLY A 54 -5.53 1.89 9.62
N ARG A 55 -5.99 3.05 9.15
CA ARG A 55 -7.24 3.69 9.64
C ARG A 55 -8.51 3.18 8.95
N GLY A 56 -8.43 2.13 8.12
CA GLY A 56 -9.57 1.52 7.44
C GLY A 56 -10.06 2.28 6.20
N ASP A 57 -9.27 3.16 5.62
CA ASP A 57 -9.70 3.97 4.47
C ASP A 57 -10.01 3.10 3.23
N LEU A 58 -9.17 2.09 2.92
CA LEU A 58 -9.45 1.15 1.84
C LEU A 58 -10.59 0.18 2.21
N VAL A 59 -10.63 -0.31 3.46
CA VAL A 59 -11.71 -1.17 3.95
C VAL A 59 -13.08 -0.52 3.71
N ARG A 60 -13.23 0.75 4.04
CA ARG A 60 -14.47 1.53 3.77
C ARG A 60 -14.79 1.62 2.29
N ALA A 61 -13.79 1.79 1.44
CA ALA A 61 -13.98 1.85 -0.01
C ALA A 61 -14.36 0.48 -0.61
N LEU A 62 -13.94 -0.62 0.01
CA LEU A 62 -14.26 -1.99 -0.38
C LEU A 62 -15.65 -2.43 0.10
N ALA A 63 -16.09 -2.01 1.29
CA ALA A 63 -17.34 -2.43 1.93
C ALA A 63 -18.59 -2.21 1.06
N GLY A 64 -18.60 -1.19 0.17
CA GLY A 64 -19.70 -0.98 -0.79
C GLY A 64 -19.54 -1.75 -2.12
N ARG A 65 -18.55 -2.62 -2.25
CA ARG A 65 -18.20 -3.29 -3.51
C ARG A 65 -18.15 -4.79 -3.42
N VAL A 66 -17.93 -5.35 -2.25
CA VAL A 66 -17.82 -6.79 -1.98
C VAL A 66 -18.64 -7.14 -0.76
N ALA A 67 -19.02 -8.42 -0.63
CA ALA A 67 -19.88 -8.87 0.47
C ALA A 67 -19.17 -8.88 1.84
N GLN A 68 -17.87 -9.18 1.86
CA GLN A 68 -17.09 -9.27 3.09
C GLN A 68 -15.72 -8.63 2.93
N VAL A 69 -15.33 -7.83 3.92
CA VAL A 69 -13.99 -7.22 4.02
C VAL A 69 -13.42 -7.51 5.39
N ASP A 70 -12.32 -8.25 5.41
CA ASP A 70 -11.51 -8.39 6.60
C ASP A 70 -10.35 -7.37 6.54
N GLY A 71 -10.20 -6.53 7.56
CA GLY A 71 -9.06 -5.64 7.73
C GLY A 71 -8.20 -6.12 8.89
N ILE A 72 -6.89 -6.24 8.68
CA ILE A 72 -5.94 -6.58 9.75
C ILE A 72 -4.84 -5.54 9.86
N ASP A 73 -4.49 -5.19 11.09
CA ASP A 73 -3.35 -4.32 11.39
C ASP A 73 -2.70 -4.75 12.72
N PRO A 74 -1.37 -4.91 12.80
CA PRO A 74 -0.70 -5.26 14.05
C PRO A 74 -0.67 -4.09 15.04
N ASP A 75 -0.73 -2.85 14.58
CA ASP A 75 -0.73 -1.67 15.44
C ASP A 75 -2.10 -1.55 16.16
N PRO A 76 -2.10 -1.56 17.52
CA PRO A 76 -3.35 -1.50 18.29
C PRO A 76 -4.14 -0.21 18.07
N ARG A 77 -3.45 0.92 17.85
CA ARG A 77 -4.10 2.21 17.62
C ARG A 77 -4.75 2.26 16.25
N MET A 78 -4.06 1.74 15.22
CA MET A 78 -4.62 1.68 13.87
C MET A 78 -5.83 0.76 13.82
N ALA A 79 -5.72 -0.45 14.38
CA ALA A 79 -6.83 -1.41 14.44
C ALA A 79 -8.05 -0.83 15.19
N LEU A 80 -7.83 -0.12 16.29
CA LEU A 80 -8.91 0.53 17.05
C LEU A 80 -9.61 1.63 16.22
N VAL A 81 -8.82 2.52 15.59
CA VAL A 81 -9.35 3.58 14.74
C VAL A 81 -10.11 3.01 13.54
N ALA A 82 -9.58 1.97 12.90
CA ALA A 82 -10.25 1.30 11.80
C ALA A 82 -11.58 0.67 12.24
N ALA A 83 -11.59 -0.04 13.37
CA ALA A 83 -12.79 -0.66 13.92
C ALA A 83 -13.89 0.38 14.21
N GLU A 84 -13.53 1.50 14.85
CA GLU A 84 -14.48 2.58 15.13
C GLU A 84 -15.03 3.22 13.86
N ARG A 85 -14.17 3.47 12.86
CA ARG A 85 -14.59 4.08 11.58
C ARG A 85 -15.40 3.16 10.68
N CYS A 86 -15.30 1.86 10.89
CA CYS A 86 -16.00 0.84 10.09
C CYS A 86 -17.14 0.16 10.84
N ARG A 87 -17.45 0.55 12.09
CA ARG A 87 -18.44 -0.12 12.95
C ARG A 87 -19.84 -0.23 12.34
N ASP A 88 -20.23 0.77 11.55
CA ASP A 88 -21.56 0.86 10.94
C ASP A 88 -21.61 0.25 9.53
N LEU A 89 -20.57 -0.47 9.09
CA LEU A 89 -20.49 -1.10 7.78
C LEU A 89 -20.75 -2.60 7.89
N ASP A 90 -21.79 -3.07 7.20
CA ASP A 90 -22.10 -4.47 7.12
C ASP A 90 -21.00 -5.26 6.38
N GLY A 91 -20.77 -6.49 6.79
CA GLY A 91 -19.79 -7.38 6.18
C GLY A 91 -18.31 -7.01 6.44
N VAL A 92 -18.05 -6.04 7.32
CA VAL A 92 -16.69 -5.61 7.66
C VAL A 92 -16.26 -6.18 9.01
N THR A 93 -15.05 -6.73 9.06
CA THR A 93 -14.41 -7.17 10.29
C THR A 93 -13.00 -6.63 10.39
N ILE A 94 -12.70 -5.92 11.49
CA ILE A 94 -11.35 -5.41 11.76
C ILE A 94 -10.74 -6.23 12.90
N ARG A 95 -9.50 -6.69 12.72
CA ARG A 95 -8.77 -7.43 13.74
C ARG A 95 -7.39 -6.85 13.96
N ARG A 96 -7.00 -6.68 15.22
CA ARG A 96 -5.60 -6.42 15.57
C ARG A 96 -4.79 -7.70 15.39
N ARG A 97 -4.14 -7.85 14.23
CA ARG A 97 -3.40 -9.06 13.90
C ARG A 97 -2.37 -8.82 12.80
N ALA A 98 -1.18 -9.44 12.91
CA ALA A 98 -0.22 -9.51 11.83
C ALA A 98 -0.63 -10.57 10.80
N LEU A 99 -0.19 -10.42 9.53
CA LEU A 99 -0.51 -11.36 8.44
C LEU A 99 -0.13 -12.80 8.77
N VAL A 100 1.04 -13.03 9.35
CA VAL A 100 1.50 -14.38 9.70
C VAL A 100 0.53 -15.05 10.68
N ALA A 101 0.21 -14.38 11.79
CA ALA A 101 -0.71 -14.91 12.79
C ALA A 101 -2.12 -15.10 12.23
N HIS A 102 -2.57 -14.25 11.30
CA HIS A 102 -3.86 -14.40 10.62
C HIS A 102 -3.87 -15.63 9.73
N ALA A 103 -2.83 -15.85 8.95
CA ALA A 103 -2.68 -17.02 8.08
C ALA A 103 -2.61 -18.33 8.90
N GLU A 104 -1.91 -18.33 10.02
CA GLU A 104 -1.82 -19.50 10.92
C GLU A 104 -3.19 -19.86 11.52
N THR A 105 -3.96 -18.85 11.95
CA THR A 105 -5.32 -19.09 12.46
C THR A 105 -6.21 -19.74 11.39
N LEU A 106 -6.28 -19.15 10.19
CA LEU A 106 -7.10 -19.69 9.11
C LEU A 106 -6.65 -21.08 8.68
N ARG A 107 -5.34 -21.34 8.69
CA ARG A 107 -4.80 -22.68 8.41
C ARG A 107 -5.23 -23.71 9.45
N ALA A 108 -5.21 -23.35 10.73
CA ALA A 108 -5.67 -24.21 11.81
C ALA A 108 -7.18 -24.50 11.72
N GLU A 109 -7.95 -23.57 11.18
CA GLU A 109 -9.39 -23.72 10.91
C GLU A 109 -9.68 -24.48 9.60
N GLY A 110 -8.65 -24.95 8.86
CA GLY A 110 -8.81 -25.65 7.59
C GLY A 110 -9.19 -24.74 6.42
N ALA A 111 -9.10 -23.43 6.59
CA ALA A 111 -9.51 -22.41 5.63
C ALA A 111 -8.36 -21.97 4.70
N GLY A 112 -7.79 -22.90 3.93
CA GLY A 112 -6.92 -22.55 2.81
C GLY A 112 -7.73 -21.99 1.64
N GLY A 113 -7.17 -20.97 0.93
CA GLY A 113 -7.86 -20.38 -0.21
C GLY A 113 -9.17 -19.65 0.18
N HIS A 114 -9.06 -18.63 1.00
CA HIS A 114 -10.18 -18.04 1.70
C HIS A 114 -10.65 -16.70 1.11
N TYR A 115 -9.76 -16.01 0.38
CA TYR A 115 -10.02 -14.67 -0.15
C TYR A 115 -9.96 -14.63 -1.67
N ASP A 116 -10.88 -13.89 -2.29
CA ASP A 116 -10.88 -13.59 -3.73
C ASP A 116 -9.85 -12.51 -4.06
N ALA A 117 -9.58 -11.61 -3.13
CA ALA A 117 -8.48 -10.66 -3.26
C ALA A 117 -7.82 -10.38 -1.91
N LEU A 118 -6.52 -10.08 -1.99
CA LEU A 118 -5.73 -9.61 -0.88
C LEU A 118 -5.05 -8.30 -1.27
N THR A 119 -5.16 -7.29 -0.42
CA THR A 119 -4.61 -5.96 -0.67
C THR A 119 -3.55 -5.60 0.37
N MET A 120 -2.50 -4.90 -0.06
CA MET A 120 -1.44 -4.34 0.78
C MET A 120 -1.12 -2.93 0.28
N ILE A 121 -1.61 -1.89 0.94
CA ILE A 121 -1.25 -0.51 0.59
C ILE A 121 -0.30 0.07 1.62
N ALA A 122 0.94 0.33 1.20
CA ALA A 122 2.01 0.85 2.04
C ALA A 122 2.25 0.01 3.31
N SER A 123 2.02 -1.31 3.24
CA SER A 123 2.20 -2.24 4.36
C SER A 123 3.28 -3.30 4.11
N LEU A 124 3.50 -3.73 2.86
CA LEU A 124 4.45 -4.80 2.53
C LEU A 124 5.89 -4.49 3.00
N HIS A 125 6.35 -3.23 2.88
CA HIS A 125 7.72 -2.84 3.28
C HIS A 125 7.97 -2.89 4.79
N HIS A 126 6.94 -3.14 5.60
CA HIS A 126 7.06 -3.39 7.03
C HIS A 126 7.27 -4.88 7.38
N MET A 127 7.16 -5.77 6.40
CA MET A 127 7.19 -7.23 6.57
C MET A 127 8.44 -7.84 5.93
N GLU A 128 8.75 -9.08 6.27
CA GLU A 128 9.67 -9.90 5.50
C GLU A 128 9.02 -10.30 4.19
N LEU A 129 9.68 -10.01 3.06
CA LEU A 129 9.06 -10.07 1.73
C LEU A 129 8.56 -11.48 1.38
N GLU A 130 9.46 -12.45 1.46
CA GLU A 130 9.18 -13.81 1.01
C GLU A 130 8.07 -14.47 1.85
N PRO A 131 8.13 -14.45 3.20
CA PRO A 131 7.05 -14.95 4.02
C PRO A 131 5.72 -14.24 3.79
N ALA A 132 5.73 -12.91 3.62
CA ALA A 132 4.50 -12.15 3.38
C ALA A 132 3.83 -12.54 2.06
N LEU A 133 4.61 -12.63 0.96
CA LEU A 133 4.10 -13.04 -0.34
C LEU A 133 3.62 -14.49 -0.35
N ALA A 134 4.34 -15.41 0.30
CA ALA A 134 3.94 -16.81 0.40
C ALA A 134 2.61 -16.94 1.17
N ARG A 135 2.47 -16.27 2.32
CA ARG A 135 1.20 -16.27 3.08
C ARG A 135 0.04 -15.66 2.29
N ALA A 136 0.30 -14.54 1.59
CA ALA A 136 -0.71 -13.93 0.73
C ALA A 136 -1.18 -14.88 -0.38
N ARG A 137 -0.25 -15.60 -1.02
CA ARG A 137 -0.55 -16.62 -2.03
C ARG A 137 -1.42 -17.75 -1.46
N ASP A 138 -1.06 -18.25 -0.27
CA ASP A 138 -1.73 -19.41 0.34
C ASP A 138 -3.16 -19.04 0.79
N LEU A 139 -3.39 -17.81 1.22
CA LEU A 139 -4.71 -17.28 1.61
C LEU A 139 -5.65 -17.01 0.44
N LEU A 140 -5.15 -16.85 -0.77
CA LEU A 140 -5.98 -16.59 -1.95
C LEU A 140 -6.64 -17.86 -2.46
N CYS A 141 -7.90 -17.75 -2.88
CA CYS A 141 -8.59 -18.76 -3.69
C CYS A 141 -7.91 -18.97 -5.05
N PRO A 142 -8.05 -20.11 -5.72
CA PRO A 142 -7.74 -20.22 -7.16
C PRO A 142 -8.42 -19.10 -7.94
N GLY A 143 -7.70 -18.44 -8.85
CA GLY A 143 -8.18 -17.25 -9.56
C GLY A 143 -8.17 -15.95 -8.77
N GLY A 144 -7.94 -15.99 -7.46
CA GLY A 144 -7.86 -14.81 -6.59
C GLY A 144 -6.67 -13.92 -6.91
N ARG A 145 -6.74 -12.63 -6.51
CA ARG A 145 -5.72 -11.61 -6.86
C ARG A 145 -5.02 -11.03 -5.64
N LEU A 146 -3.70 -10.90 -5.74
CA LEU A 146 -2.88 -10.09 -4.85
C LEU A 146 -2.65 -8.71 -5.48
N LEU A 147 -2.98 -7.65 -4.75
CA LEU A 147 -2.87 -6.26 -5.16
C LEU A 147 -2.02 -5.50 -4.12
N VAL A 148 -0.80 -5.13 -4.50
CA VAL A 148 0.12 -4.44 -3.59
C VAL A 148 0.48 -3.06 -4.12
N VAL A 149 0.51 -2.09 -3.23
CA VAL A 149 1.11 -0.77 -3.44
C VAL A 149 2.18 -0.59 -2.37
N THR A 150 3.44 -0.47 -2.77
CA THR A 150 4.55 -0.39 -1.84
C THR A 150 5.59 0.65 -2.25
N LEU A 151 6.48 0.98 -1.34
CA LEU A 151 7.64 1.83 -1.58
C LEU A 151 8.83 0.95 -1.98
N THR A 152 9.78 1.57 -2.70
CA THR A 152 11.05 0.95 -3.07
C THR A 152 12.18 1.97 -2.89
N VAL A 153 13.42 1.50 -2.64
CA VAL A 153 14.61 2.37 -2.58
C VAL A 153 15.28 2.46 -3.94
N PRO A 154 15.81 3.61 -4.34
CA PRO A 154 16.60 3.73 -5.55
C PRO A 154 17.98 3.10 -5.34
N ARG A 155 18.34 2.10 -6.15
CA ARG A 155 19.70 1.50 -6.17
C ARG A 155 20.40 1.64 -7.51
N THR A 156 19.65 1.92 -8.57
CA THR A 156 20.19 2.10 -9.92
C THR A 156 20.05 3.57 -10.38
N ARG A 157 20.80 3.94 -11.41
CA ARG A 157 20.64 5.27 -12.05
C ARG A 157 19.22 5.47 -12.59
N LEU A 158 18.58 4.42 -13.09
CA LEU A 158 17.21 4.47 -13.57
C LEU A 158 16.21 4.71 -12.43
N ASP A 159 16.43 4.08 -11.27
CA ASP A 159 15.62 4.33 -10.08
C ASP A 159 15.73 5.79 -9.64
N LEU A 160 16.96 6.33 -9.64
CA LEU A 160 17.22 7.71 -9.26
C LEU A 160 16.54 8.69 -10.23
N LEU A 161 16.62 8.46 -11.54
CA LEU A 161 15.93 9.28 -12.54
C LEU A 161 14.40 9.25 -12.36
N TRP A 162 13.86 8.08 -12.05
CA TRP A 162 12.44 7.94 -11.75
C TRP A 162 12.03 8.73 -10.49
N ASP A 163 12.84 8.65 -9.44
CA ASP A 163 12.59 9.38 -8.19
C ASP A 163 12.72 10.89 -8.36
N ILE A 164 13.66 11.38 -9.19
CA ILE A 164 13.75 12.79 -9.57
C ILE A 164 12.47 13.21 -10.30
N GLY A 165 12.01 12.42 -11.27
CA GLY A 165 10.74 12.67 -11.96
C GLY A 165 9.55 12.75 -11.02
N ASN A 166 9.47 11.82 -10.05
CA ASN A 166 8.45 11.86 -9.00
C ASN A 166 8.57 13.09 -8.11
N ALA A 167 9.78 13.47 -7.71
CA ALA A 167 9.99 14.66 -6.87
C ALA A 167 9.53 15.94 -7.56
N LEU A 168 9.74 16.05 -8.88
CA LEU A 168 9.31 17.20 -9.68
C LEU A 168 7.81 17.19 -9.97
N SER A 169 7.22 16.03 -10.25
CA SER A 169 5.79 15.91 -10.57
C SER A 169 4.89 15.95 -9.33
N ASN A 170 5.39 15.54 -8.17
CA ASN A 170 4.60 15.41 -6.95
C ASN A 170 3.90 16.72 -6.52
N PRO A 171 4.56 17.91 -6.51
CA PRO A 171 3.90 19.19 -6.20
C PRO A 171 2.83 19.57 -7.24
N LEU A 172 3.05 19.23 -8.51
CA LEU A 172 2.09 19.51 -9.58
C LEU A 172 0.84 18.67 -9.42
N ILE A 173 1.01 17.38 -9.10
CA ILE A 173 -0.11 16.47 -8.78
C ILE A 173 -0.87 16.99 -7.54
N GLY A 174 -0.15 17.42 -6.51
CA GLY A 174 -0.72 18.01 -5.31
C GLY A 174 -1.57 19.25 -5.63
N LEU A 175 -1.04 20.17 -6.43
CA LEU A 175 -1.75 21.38 -6.87
C LEU A 175 -3.02 21.07 -7.67
N VAL A 176 -2.97 20.09 -8.59
CA VAL A 176 -4.14 19.68 -9.39
C VAL A 176 -5.20 19.04 -8.51
N LYS A 177 -4.81 18.19 -7.56
CA LYS A 177 -5.76 17.49 -6.66
C LYS A 177 -6.32 18.38 -5.56
N HIS A 178 -5.51 19.28 -5.05
CA HIS A 178 -5.81 20.21 -3.96
C HIS A 178 -5.41 21.64 -4.35
N PRO A 179 -6.16 22.30 -5.26
CA PRO A 179 -5.82 23.63 -5.77
C PRO A 179 -5.86 24.70 -4.67
N ARG A 180 -6.62 24.46 -3.59
CA ARG A 180 -6.65 25.35 -2.43
C ARG A 180 -5.60 24.89 -1.42
N PRO A 181 -4.65 25.78 -1.01
CA PRO A 181 -3.64 25.42 -0.03
C PRO A 181 -4.28 25.11 1.33
N VAL A 182 -3.82 24.03 1.95
CA VAL A 182 -4.23 23.69 3.32
C VAL A 182 -3.53 24.63 4.28
N ARG A 183 -4.31 25.36 5.11
CA ARG A 183 -3.78 26.32 6.09
C ARG A 183 -3.28 25.64 7.36
N ASP A 184 -3.92 24.53 7.76
CA ASP A 184 -3.54 23.73 8.93
C ASP A 184 -3.57 22.23 8.59
N PRO A 185 -2.45 21.50 8.75
CA PRO A 185 -2.48 20.06 8.64
C PRO A 185 -3.33 19.49 9.78
N VAL A 186 -4.39 18.76 9.46
CA VAL A 186 -5.18 18.08 10.49
C VAL A 186 -4.26 17.04 11.17
N PRO A 187 -4.02 17.13 12.48
CA PRO A 187 -3.22 16.16 13.19
C PRO A 187 -3.97 14.83 13.22
N GLY A 188 -3.61 13.94 12.34
CA GLY A 188 -3.99 12.53 12.48
C GLY A 188 -2.92 11.78 13.26
N PRO A 189 -3.22 10.62 13.87
CA PRO A 189 -2.18 9.78 14.44
C PRO A 189 -1.13 9.48 13.38
N SER A 190 0.16 9.68 13.73
CA SER A 190 1.27 9.41 12.83
C SER A 190 1.25 7.93 12.45
N ILE A 191 1.16 7.66 11.15
CA ILE A 191 1.28 6.30 10.62
C ILE A 191 2.76 5.90 10.79
N PRO A 192 3.06 4.71 11.33
CA PRO A 192 4.44 4.23 11.41
C PRO A 192 5.10 4.28 10.03
N VAL A 193 6.26 4.92 9.94
CA VAL A 193 7.03 4.99 8.70
C VAL A 193 8.26 4.13 8.85
N ARG A 194 8.47 3.21 7.92
CA ARG A 194 9.69 2.42 7.78
C ARG A 194 10.23 2.61 6.37
N ASP A 195 11.53 2.78 6.26
CA ASP A 195 12.18 2.84 4.95
C ASP A 195 12.11 1.46 4.27
N PRO A 196 11.78 1.41 2.98
CA PRO A 196 11.73 0.16 2.24
C PRO A 196 13.15 -0.46 2.14
N ALA A 197 13.21 -1.79 2.21
CA ALA A 197 14.47 -2.53 2.17
C ALA A 197 14.92 -2.88 0.74
N TRP A 198 13.99 -2.86 -0.24
CA TRP A 198 14.23 -3.38 -1.59
C TRP A 198 14.12 -2.29 -2.64
N SER A 199 14.95 -2.41 -3.68
CA SER A 199 14.78 -1.67 -4.92
C SER A 199 13.63 -2.26 -5.75
N HIS A 200 13.20 -1.52 -6.78
CA HIS A 200 12.20 -2.02 -7.72
C HIS A 200 12.64 -3.31 -8.43
N GLY A 201 13.93 -3.41 -8.78
CA GLY A 201 14.50 -4.60 -9.42
C GLY A 201 14.47 -5.82 -8.51
N GLU A 202 14.97 -5.69 -7.27
CA GLU A 202 14.97 -6.77 -6.28
C GLU A 202 13.56 -7.22 -5.91
N LEU A 203 12.63 -6.29 -5.72
CA LEU A 203 11.23 -6.61 -5.47
C LEU A 203 10.63 -7.42 -6.63
N ARG A 204 10.96 -7.04 -7.88
CA ARG A 204 10.50 -7.74 -9.09
C ARG A 204 11.01 -9.18 -9.15
N GLU A 205 12.31 -9.37 -8.94
CA GLU A 205 12.99 -10.66 -8.99
C GLU A 205 12.41 -11.60 -7.94
N ARG A 206 12.50 -11.22 -6.66
CA ARG A 206 12.02 -12.03 -5.54
C ARG A 206 10.51 -12.31 -5.59
N SER A 207 9.72 -11.33 -6.04
CA SER A 207 8.27 -11.57 -6.19
C SER A 207 7.96 -12.62 -7.25
N ARG A 208 8.73 -12.70 -8.35
CA ARG A 208 8.51 -13.66 -9.41
C ARG A 208 8.86 -15.10 -9.03
N GLU A 209 9.81 -15.29 -8.12
CA GLU A 209 10.16 -16.59 -7.59
C GLU A 209 9.01 -17.21 -6.79
N ILE A 210 8.28 -16.40 -6.01
CA ILE A 210 7.20 -16.84 -5.13
C ILE A 210 5.85 -16.82 -5.85
N LEU A 211 5.67 -15.85 -6.73
CA LEU A 211 4.45 -15.53 -7.46
C LEU A 211 4.73 -15.52 -8.97
N PRO A 212 4.88 -16.69 -9.61
CA PRO A 212 5.14 -16.75 -11.05
C PRO A 212 4.09 -15.98 -11.84
N GLY A 213 4.55 -15.13 -12.77
CA GLY A 213 3.67 -14.26 -13.53
C GLY A 213 3.29 -12.94 -12.83
N ALA A 214 3.86 -12.64 -11.67
CA ALA A 214 3.65 -11.34 -11.01
C ALA A 214 4.11 -10.17 -11.89
N VAL A 215 3.28 -9.13 -11.97
CA VAL A 215 3.51 -7.92 -12.76
C VAL A 215 3.75 -6.76 -11.83
N LEU A 216 4.92 -6.13 -11.95
CA LEU A 216 5.33 -4.98 -11.16
C LEU A 216 5.47 -3.75 -12.06
N HIS A 217 4.85 -2.64 -11.65
CA HIS A 217 4.96 -1.35 -12.34
C HIS A 217 5.41 -0.24 -11.38
N ARG A 218 6.28 0.65 -11.87
CA ARG A 218 6.58 1.92 -11.22
C ARG A 218 5.37 2.86 -11.34
N ARG A 219 5.09 3.62 -10.29
CA ARG A 219 3.98 4.58 -10.23
C ARG A 219 4.44 5.91 -9.67
N GLU A 220 3.61 6.92 -9.87
CA GLU A 220 3.75 8.23 -9.25
C GLU A 220 3.73 8.15 -7.72
N GLY A 221 4.23 9.20 -7.07
CA GLY A 221 4.29 9.29 -5.61
C GLY A 221 5.25 8.29 -4.97
N PHE A 222 6.36 7.95 -5.66
CA PHE A 222 7.39 7.02 -5.18
C PHE A 222 6.86 5.61 -4.87
N ARG A 223 5.84 5.16 -5.60
CA ARG A 223 5.19 3.88 -5.39
C ARG A 223 5.51 2.88 -6.51
N SER A 224 5.42 1.62 -6.14
CA SER A 224 5.38 0.49 -7.07
C SER A 224 4.10 -0.30 -6.82
N THR A 225 3.42 -0.72 -7.90
CA THR A 225 2.26 -1.60 -7.82
C THR A 225 2.65 -2.99 -8.27
N LEU A 226 2.30 -4.02 -7.47
CA LEU A 226 2.40 -5.42 -7.84
C LEU A 226 1.00 -6.00 -7.97
N ARG A 227 0.75 -6.69 -9.06
CA ARG A 227 -0.46 -7.47 -9.30
C ARG A 227 -0.08 -8.90 -9.65
N TRP A 228 -0.73 -9.82 -9.00
CA TRP A 228 -0.61 -11.24 -9.29
C TRP A 228 -1.97 -11.91 -9.19
N GLN A 229 -2.20 -12.93 -9.99
CA GLN A 229 -3.40 -13.78 -9.93
C GLN A 229 -2.97 -15.22 -9.67
N LYS A 230 -3.58 -15.84 -8.66
CA LYS A 230 -3.34 -17.25 -8.37
C LYS A 230 -3.88 -18.10 -9.52
N PRO A 231 -3.12 -19.06 -10.03
CA PRO A 231 -3.61 -20.01 -11.01
C PRO A 231 -4.88 -20.73 -10.52
N ILE A 232 -5.73 -21.11 -11.49
CA ILE A 232 -6.96 -21.88 -11.23
C ILE A 232 -6.59 -23.34 -11.03
#